data_a4f8202797ae69689459c2580c9f65e5
#
_entry.id   a4f8202797ae69689459c2580c9f65e5
#
_cell.length_a   1.000
_cell.length_b   1.000
_cell.length_c   1.000
_cell.angle_alpha   90.00
_cell.angle_beta   90.00
_cell.angle_gamma   90.00
#
_symmetry.space_group_name_H-M   'P 1'
#
loop_
_entity.id
_entity.type
_entity.pdbx_description
1 polymer ?
#
loop_
_entity_poly.entity_id
_entity_poly.type
_entity_poly.pdbx_seq_one_letter_code
_entity_poly.pdbx_strand_id
1 'polypeptide(L)'
;RGLGGRGEELTERLSRWRSDTSPRAETARGIARGWADRAGKANLSIHVSVNGPEEALALARPAFVARRRDLNGEHWISAGGRGFTLDPASSLARAEWIVIGDAQGAARSARITGGVELEADQVERLFALELEERSTARWNEEKTRVEARRERRLGAIRLSSAPEPNPDPQLVLDTLL
;
A
#
# COMPACT_ATOMS: atom_id res chain seq x y z
N ARG A 1 -14.85 19.86 -0.78
CA ARG A 1 -14.23 19.43 0.49
C ARG A 1 -14.81 18.07 0.86
N GLY A 2 -13.93 17.08 1.20
CA GLY A 2 -14.36 15.74 1.59
C GLY A 2 -15.09 15.70 2.94
N LEU A 3 -15.79 14.61 3.22
CA LEU A 3 -16.38 14.33 4.52
C LEU A 3 -15.26 14.19 5.59
N GLY A 4 -15.55 14.58 6.83
CA GLY A 4 -14.59 14.53 7.95
C GLY A 4 -13.54 15.66 7.96
N GLY A 5 -13.68 16.69 7.13
CA GLY A 5 -12.85 17.89 7.18
C GLY A 5 -11.52 17.78 6.43
N ARG A 6 -10.47 18.43 6.99
CA ARG A 6 -9.11 18.51 6.41
C ARG A 6 -8.19 17.45 6.99
N GLY A 7 -7.06 17.23 6.34
CA GLY A 7 -6.00 16.29 6.71
C GLY A 7 -5.96 15.07 5.78
N GLU A 8 -4.80 14.47 5.65
CA GLU A 8 -4.57 13.30 4.79
C GLU A 8 -4.97 11.99 5.50
N GLU A 9 -4.98 11.96 6.83
CA GLU A 9 -5.27 10.76 7.61
C GLU A 9 -6.78 10.44 7.60
N LEU A 10 -7.14 9.31 6.97
CA LEU A 10 -8.55 8.94 6.73
C LEU A 10 -9.25 8.40 7.98
N THR A 11 -8.55 7.78 8.91
CA THR A 11 -9.14 7.27 10.16
C THR A 11 -9.63 8.42 11.03
N GLU A 12 -8.83 9.48 11.15
CA GLU A 12 -9.26 10.70 11.86
C GLU A 12 -10.45 11.38 11.14
N ARG A 13 -10.41 11.44 9.80
CA ARG A 13 -11.54 11.98 9.02
C ARG A 13 -12.79 11.16 9.20
N LEU A 14 -12.67 9.83 9.24
CA LEU A 14 -13.79 8.92 9.48
C LEU A 14 -14.36 9.09 10.89
N SER A 15 -13.50 9.25 11.89
CA SER A 15 -13.91 9.52 13.27
C SER A 15 -14.71 10.84 13.39
N ARG A 16 -14.19 11.93 12.82
CA ARG A 16 -14.90 13.21 12.77
C ARG A 16 -16.22 13.13 12.01
N TRP A 17 -16.25 12.39 10.89
CA TRP A 17 -17.47 12.19 10.12
C TRP A 17 -18.54 11.37 10.88
N ARG A 18 -18.14 10.40 11.69
CA ARG A 18 -19.06 9.61 12.51
C ARG A 18 -19.82 10.46 13.51
N SER A 19 -19.17 11.47 14.07
CA SER A 19 -19.75 12.43 15.03
C SER A 19 -20.41 13.66 14.37
N ASP A 20 -20.28 13.85 13.05
CA ASP A 20 -20.84 14.98 12.31
C ASP A 20 -22.36 14.81 12.17
N THR A 21 -23.13 15.76 12.73
CA THR A 21 -24.59 15.78 12.69
C THR A 21 -25.17 16.59 11.51
N SER A 22 -24.31 17.05 10.58
CA SER A 22 -24.78 17.81 9.43
C SER A 22 -25.65 16.95 8.49
N PRO A 23 -26.63 17.56 7.77
CA PRO A 23 -27.46 16.84 6.80
C PRO A 23 -26.66 16.13 5.72
N ARG A 24 -25.51 16.69 5.35
CA ARG A 24 -24.58 16.08 4.39
C ARG A 24 -23.96 14.79 4.94
N ALA A 25 -23.55 14.78 6.19
CA ALA A 25 -23.00 13.59 6.83
C ALA A 25 -24.07 12.51 7.02
N GLU A 26 -25.29 12.89 7.35
CA GLU A 26 -26.42 11.96 7.46
C GLU A 26 -26.76 11.32 6.10
N THR A 27 -26.82 12.10 5.04
CA THR A 27 -27.03 11.59 3.67
C THR A 27 -25.95 10.60 3.29
N ALA A 28 -24.67 10.92 3.56
CA ALA A 28 -23.56 10.04 3.25
C ALA A 28 -23.59 8.74 4.07
N ARG A 29 -23.99 8.78 5.35
CA ARG A 29 -24.23 7.58 6.16
C ARG A 29 -25.37 6.72 5.63
N GLY A 30 -26.43 7.35 5.13
CA GLY A 30 -27.53 6.64 4.45
C GLY A 30 -27.06 5.89 3.22
N ILE A 31 -26.24 6.52 2.37
CA ILE A 31 -25.66 5.90 1.17
C ILE A 31 -24.73 4.73 1.58
N ALA A 32 -23.88 4.94 2.57
CA ALA A 32 -22.95 3.90 3.06
C ALA A 32 -23.70 2.67 3.58
N ARG A 33 -24.78 2.85 4.36
CA ARG A 33 -25.65 1.75 4.81
C ARG A 33 -26.27 1.01 3.62
N GLY A 34 -26.80 1.74 2.64
CA GLY A 34 -27.39 1.13 1.44
C GLY A 34 -26.36 0.31 0.62
N TRP A 35 -25.08 0.68 0.63
CA TRP A 35 -24.03 -0.12 0.02
C TRP A 35 -23.69 -1.35 0.85
N ALA A 36 -23.60 -1.22 2.18
CA ALA A 36 -23.36 -2.34 3.08
C ALA A 36 -24.46 -3.41 2.98
N ASP A 37 -25.72 -3.00 2.93
CA ASP A 37 -26.88 -3.90 2.75
C ASP A 37 -26.82 -4.66 1.42
N ARG A 38 -26.42 -3.97 0.34
CA ARG A 38 -26.25 -4.62 -0.97
C ARG A 38 -25.08 -5.61 -0.98
N ALA A 39 -23.96 -5.23 -0.38
CA ALA A 39 -22.79 -6.12 -0.26
C ALA A 39 -23.15 -7.37 0.57
N GLY A 40 -23.85 -7.22 1.69
CA GLY A 40 -24.32 -8.35 2.51
C GLY A 40 -25.26 -9.31 1.77
N LYS A 41 -26.09 -8.79 0.87
CA LYS A 41 -26.99 -9.61 0.03
C LYS A 41 -26.28 -10.31 -1.14
N ALA A 42 -25.12 -9.84 -1.55
CA ALA A 42 -24.37 -10.41 -2.67
C ALA A 42 -23.74 -11.78 -2.37
N ASN A 43 -23.86 -12.27 -1.12
CA ASN A 43 -23.39 -13.57 -0.66
C ASN A 43 -21.99 -13.95 -1.20
N LEU A 44 -21.06 -12.98 -1.16
CA LEU A 44 -19.69 -13.21 -1.55
C LEU A 44 -19.05 -14.11 -0.49
N SER A 45 -18.69 -15.32 -0.86
CA SER A 45 -18.01 -16.31 0.02
C SER A 45 -16.56 -15.91 0.38
N ILE A 46 -16.30 -14.62 0.49
CA ILE A 46 -15.00 -14.08 0.85
C ILE A 46 -14.99 -13.92 2.38
N HIS A 47 -14.52 -14.94 3.07
CA HIS A 47 -14.30 -14.90 4.52
C HIS A 47 -12.96 -14.25 4.86
N VAL A 48 -12.75 -12.99 4.48
CA VAL A 48 -11.62 -12.21 4.98
C VAL A 48 -12.11 -11.45 6.21
N SER A 49 -11.54 -11.77 7.37
CA SER A 49 -11.77 -10.99 8.58
C SER A 49 -11.07 -9.63 8.44
N VAL A 50 -11.83 -8.56 8.46
CA VAL A 50 -11.35 -7.18 8.36
C VAL A 50 -11.52 -6.51 9.71
N ASN A 51 -10.41 -6.05 10.32
CA ASN A 51 -10.41 -5.50 11.68
C ASN A 51 -10.55 -3.97 11.72
N GLY A 52 -10.50 -3.28 10.57
CA GLY A 52 -10.60 -1.83 10.54
C GLY A 52 -10.72 -1.25 9.13
N PRO A 53 -10.90 0.07 9.02
CA PRO A 53 -11.00 0.77 7.74
C PRO A 53 -9.71 0.69 6.91
N GLU A 54 -8.54 0.59 7.55
CA GLU A 54 -7.24 0.42 6.93
C GLU A 54 -7.16 -0.90 6.15
N GLU A 55 -7.56 -2.00 6.77
CA GLU A 55 -7.59 -3.33 6.14
C GLU A 55 -8.64 -3.39 5.03
N ALA A 56 -9.82 -2.83 5.26
CA ALA A 56 -10.86 -2.73 4.25
C ALA A 56 -10.39 -1.97 3.00
N LEU A 57 -9.68 -0.85 3.20
CA LEU A 57 -9.14 -0.06 2.11
C LEU A 57 -8.00 -0.78 1.39
N ALA A 58 -7.14 -1.49 2.13
CA ALA A 58 -6.04 -2.27 1.57
C ALA A 58 -6.54 -3.36 0.63
N LEU A 59 -7.54 -4.13 1.06
CA LEU A 59 -8.16 -5.18 0.25
C LEU A 59 -8.93 -4.63 -0.95
N ALA A 60 -9.60 -3.48 -0.79
CA ALA A 60 -10.31 -2.83 -1.90
C ALA A 60 -9.36 -2.21 -2.93
N ARG A 61 -8.13 -1.87 -2.54
CA ARG A 61 -7.16 -1.17 -3.38
C ARG A 61 -5.74 -1.71 -3.23
N PRO A 62 -5.48 -2.99 -3.48
CA PRO A 62 -4.17 -3.63 -3.23
C PRO A 62 -3.02 -2.94 -3.97
N ALA A 63 -3.23 -2.47 -5.19
CA ALA A 63 -2.23 -1.73 -5.96
C ALA A 63 -1.83 -0.38 -5.35
N PHE A 64 -2.58 0.14 -4.38
CA PHE A 64 -2.34 1.39 -3.67
C PHE A 64 -1.81 1.21 -2.24
N VAL A 65 -1.55 -0.02 -1.82
CA VAL A 65 -0.69 -0.28 -0.65
C VAL A 65 0.70 0.24 -1.00
N ALA A 66 1.25 1.09 -0.15
CA ALA A 66 2.50 1.80 -0.44
C ALA A 66 3.46 1.74 0.74
N ARG A 67 4.75 1.67 0.43
CA ARG A 67 5.86 1.69 1.39
C ARG A 67 6.67 2.96 1.24
N ARG A 68 7.08 3.50 2.36
CA ARG A 68 7.99 4.64 2.45
C ARG A 68 9.37 4.31 1.83
N ARG A 69 9.94 5.25 1.07
CA ARG A 69 11.23 5.09 0.41
C ARG A 69 12.37 5.85 1.08
N ASP A 70 12.04 6.86 1.90
CA ASP A 70 13.01 7.71 2.58
C ASP A 70 12.65 7.89 4.06
N LEU A 71 13.59 8.43 4.83
CA LEU A 71 13.43 8.62 6.27
C LEU A 71 12.46 9.76 6.61
N ASN A 72 12.27 10.71 5.70
CA ASN A 72 11.43 11.88 5.92
C ASN A 72 9.94 11.59 5.63
N GLY A 73 9.63 10.45 4.99
CA GLY A 73 8.28 10.09 4.61
C GLY A 73 7.70 10.92 3.46
N GLU A 74 8.56 11.54 2.66
CA GLU A 74 8.15 12.34 1.51
C GLU A 74 7.86 11.46 0.28
N HIS A 75 8.66 10.41 0.04
CA HIS A 75 8.57 9.58 -1.14
C HIS A 75 8.04 8.19 -0.83
N TRP A 76 7.07 7.75 -1.62
CA TRP A 76 6.37 6.49 -1.47
C TRP A 76 6.34 5.70 -2.77
N ILE A 77 6.38 4.39 -2.69
CA ILE A 77 6.17 3.47 -3.82
C ILE A 77 5.01 2.56 -3.51
N SER A 78 4.04 2.46 -4.42
CA SER A 78 2.91 1.55 -4.26
C SER A 78 3.21 0.16 -4.83
N ALA A 79 2.47 -0.85 -4.39
CA ALA A 79 2.52 -2.21 -4.92
C ALA A 79 2.29 -2.26 -6.43
N GLY A 80 1.45 -1.36 -6.95
CA GLY A 80 1.25 -1.17 -8.40
C GLY A 80 2.41 -0.46 -9.13
N GLY A 81 3.53 -0.14 -8.45
CA GLY A 81 4.72 0.45 -9.05
C GLY A 81 4.67 1.97 -9.28
N ARG A 82 3.63 2.64 -8.79
CA ARG A 82 3.50 4.10 -8.92
C ARG A 82 4.19 4.82 -7.77
N GLY A 83 4.95 5.87 -8.09
CA GLY A 83 5.53 6.80 -7.12
C GLY A 83 4.52 7.85 -6.66
N PHE A 84 4.61 8.21 -5.36
CA PHE A 84 3.79 9.24 -4.74
C PHE A 84 4.63 10.13 -3.83
N THR A 85 4.12 11.31 -3.53
CA THR A 85 4.69 12.22 -2.55
C THR A 85 3.68 12.53 -1.44
N LEU A 86 4.19 12.74 -0.23
CA LEU A 86 3.42 13.15 0.94
C LEU A 86 4.12 14.34 1.59
N ASP A 87 3.37 15.21 2.22
CA ASP A 87 3.94 16.29 3.02
C ASP A 87 4.68 15.68 4.23
N PRO A 88 5.97 15.95 4.43
CA PRO A 88 6.70 15.43 5.59
C PRO A 88 6.12 15.88 6.94
N ALA A 89 5.32 16.94 6.96
CA ALA A 89 4.59 17.39 8.16
C ALA A 89 3.33 16.57 8.44
N SER A 90 2.90 15.70 7.52
CA SER A 90 1.76 14.82 7.71
C SER A 90 2.04 13.77 8.80
N SER A 91 1.02 13.43 9.60
CA SER A 91 1.12 12.33 10.58
C SER A 91 1.49 11.00 9.91
N LEU A 92 1.01 10.77 8.69
CA LEU A 92 1.30 9.56 7.91
C LEU A 92 2.77 9.44 7.45
N ALA A 93 3.54 10.53 7.45
CA ALA A 93 4.94 10.50 7.03
C ALA A 93 5.84 9.65 7.94
N ARG A 94 5.38 9.36 9.17
CA ARG A 94 6.09 8.50 10.13
C ARG A 94 5.83 7.01 9.92
N ALA A 95 4.74 6.66 9.25
CA ALA A 95 4.38 5.28 8.96
C ALA A 95 5.42 4.62 8.03
N GLU A 96 5.60 3.31 8.14
CA GLU A 96 6.36 2.53 7.16
C GLU A 96 5.49 2.17 5.96
N TRP A 97 4.22 1.86 6.23
CA TRP A 97 3.23 1.44 5.25
C TRP A 97 1.97 2.27 5.36
N ILE A 98 1.39 2.59 4.21
CA ILE A 98 0.09 3.23 4.12
C ILE A 98 -0.74 2.61 3.00
N VAL A 99 -2.06 2.76 3.09
CA VAL A 99 -2.93 2.60 1.92
C VAL A 99 -3.34 3.97 1.42
N ILE A 100 -3.08 4.24 0.16
CA ILE A 100 -3.44 5.50 -0.48
C ILE A 100 -4.91 5.44 -0.89
N GLY A 101 -5.74 6.24 -0.24
CA GLY A 101 -7.16 6.38 -0.54
C GLY A 101 -7.42 7.41 -1.63
N ASP A 102 -6.69 8.51 -1.62
CA ASP A 102 -6.82 9.59 -2.59
C ASP A 102 -5.46 10.26 -2.87
N ALA A 103 -5.26 10.67 -4.13
CA ALA A 103 -4.06 11.37 -4.55
C ALA A 103 -4.34 12.27 -5.75
N GLN A 104 -3.64 13.40 -5.85
CA GLN A 104 -3.79 14.38 -6.91
C GLN A 104 -2.47 14.62 -7.64
N GLY A 105 -2.53 14.90 -8.94
CA GLY A 105 -1.39 15.25 -9.77
C GLY A 105 -1.00 14.16 -10.77
N ALA A 106 0.18 14.34 -11.40
CA ALA A 106 0.68 13.52 -12.49
C ALA A 106 1.06 12.09 -12.05
N ALA A 107 1.10 11.16 -13.01
CA ALA A 107 1.29 9.74 -12.77
C ALA A 107 2.60 9.38 -12.02
N ARG A 108 3.66 10.19 -12.14
CA ARG A 108 4.99 9.87 -11.58
C ARG A 108 5.25 10.45 -10.18
N SER A 109 4.46 11.42 -9.73
CA SER A 109 4.65 12.10 -8.43
C SER A 109 3.34 12.71 -7.93
N ALA A 110 2.25 11.93 -7.95
CA ALA A 110 0.99 12.39 -7.41
C ALA A 110 1.11 12.62 -5.90
N ARG A 111 0.60 13.75 -5.41
CA ARG A 111 0.56 14.06 -4.00
C ARG A 111 -0.57 13.28 -3.33
N ILE A 112 -0.26 12.59 -2.26
CA ILE A 112 -1.24 11.89 -1.42
C ILE A 112 -2.08 12.95 -0.71
N THR A 113 -3.40 12.82 -0.83
CA THR A 113 -4.39 13.71 -0.20
C THR A 113 -5.31 12.96 0.76
N GLY A 114 -5.18 11.63 0.79
CA GLY A 114 -5.89 10.77 1.73
C GLY A 114 -5.26 9.40 1.78
N GLY A 115 -4.99 8.92 2.98
CA GLY A 115 -4.42 7.60 3.23
C GLY A 115 -4.69 7.15 4.65
N VAL A 116 -4.29 5.93 4.95
CA VAL A 116 -4.39 5.32 6.27
C VAL A 116 -3.15 4.46 6.50
N GLU A 117 -2.63 4.50 7.71
CA GLU A 117 -1.49 3.69 8.12
C GLU A 117 -1.85 2.20 8.15
N LEU A 118 -0.91 1.36 7.76
CA LEU A 118 -0.92 -0.09 7.93
C LEU A 118 0.30 -0.52 8.73
N GLU A 119 0.11 -1.49 9.61
CA GLU A 119 1.23 -2.16 10.26
C GLU A 119 1.84 -3.23 9.33
N ALA A 120 3.14 -3.51 9.50
CA ALA A 120 3.84 -4.46 8.65
C ALA A 120 3.25 -5.88 8.73
N ASP A 121 2.80 -6.30 9.91
CA ASP A 121 2.14 -7.59 10.13
C ASP A 121 0.77 -7.67 9.45
N GLN A 122 0.03 -6.57 9.37
CA GLN A 122 -1.21 -6.49 8.57
C GLN A 122 -0.92 -6.69 7.08
N VAL A 123 0.14 -6.07 6.55
CA VAL A 123 0.55 -6.28 5.15
C VAL A 123 0.89 -7.75 4.89
N GLU A 124 1.70 -8.37 5.77
CA GLU A 124 2.10 -9.78 5.67
C GLU A 124 0.89 -10.71 5.71
N ARG A 125 -0.07 -10.46 6.59
CA ARG A 125 -1.26 -11.28 6.77
C ARG A 125 -2.27 -11.10 5.63
N LEU A 126 -2.55 -9.85 5.25
CA LEU A 126 -3.58 -9.55 4.23
C LEU A 126 -3.16 -10.01 2.85
N PHE A 127 -1.87 -9.94 2.54
CA PHE A 127 -1.32 -10.21 1.20
C PHE A 127 -0.43 -11.46 1.17
N ALA A 128 -0.63 -12.40 2.10
CA ALA A 128 0.18 -13.61 2.19
C ALA A 128 0.24 -14.43 0.88
N LEU A 129 -0.86 -14.43 0.11
CA LEU A 129 -0.97 -15.14 -1.16
C LEU A 129 -0.43 -14.36 -2.36
N GLU A 130 -0.30 -13.04 -2.23
CA GLU A 130 0.23 -12.14 -3.25
C GLU A 130 1.74 -11.85 -3.07
N LEU A 131 2.32 -12.34 -1.96
CA LEU A 131 3.75 -12.21 -1.72
C LEU A 131 4.52 -13.18 -2.62
N GLU A 132 5.36 -12.63 -3.46
CA GLU A 132 6.18 -13.39 -4.41
C GLU A 132 7.63 -13.47 -3.95
N GLU A 133 8.25 -14.65 -4.06
CA GLU A 133 9.68 -14.81 -4.00
C GLU A 133 10.26 -14.76 -5.42
N ARG A 134 11.24 -13.88 -5.62
CA ARG A 134 11.90 -13.70 -6.91
C ARG A 134 13.41 -13.69 -6.75
N SER A 135 14.09 -14.54 -7.52
CA SER A 135 15.52 -14.46 -7.67
C SER A 135 15.89 -13.42 -8.73
N THR A 136 16.86 -12.59 -8.42
CA THR A 136 17.44 -11.59 -9.32
C THR A 136 18.95 -11.74 -9.32
N ALA A 137 19.58 -11.46 -10.46
CA ALA A 137 21.03 -11.43 -10.56
C ALA A 137 21.46 -10.13 -11.23
N ARG A 138 22.61 -9.61 -10.85
CA ARG A 138 23.24 -8.48 -11.53
C ARG A 138 24.76 -8.56 -11.42
N TRP A 139 25.43 -8.02 -12.42
CA TRP A 139 26.86 -7.87 -12.40
C TRP A 139 27.28 -6.83 -11.34
N ASN A 140 28.23 -7.18 -10.50
CA ASN A 140 28.87 -6.28 -9.57
C ASN A 140 30.28 -5.96 -10.08
N GLU A 141 30.48 -4.73 -10.58
CA GLU A 141 31.76 -4.30 -11.17
C GLU A 141 32.91 -4.29 -10.15
N GLU A 142 32.64 -3.85 -8.92
CA GLU A 142 33.66 -3.76 -7.87
C GLU A 142 34.21 -5.14 -7.49
N LYS A 143 33.34 -6.15 -7.45
CA LYS A 143 33.70 -7.52 -7.06
C LYS A 143 33.95 -8.44 -8.25
N THR A 144 33.77 -7.92 -9.47
CA THR A 144 33.96 -8.67 -10.73
C THR A 144 33.21 -10.01 -10.71
N ARG A 145 31.96 -10.00 -10.25
CA ARG A 145 31.14 -11.23 -10.16
C ARG A 145 29.66 -10.91 -10.28
N VAL A 146 28.88 -11.93 -10.66
CA VAL A 146 27.43 -11.87 -10.58
C VAL A 146 27.00 -12.02 -9.11
N GLU A 147 26.18 -11.11 -8.62
CA GLU A 147 25.54 -11.21 -7.32
C GLU A 147 24.07 -11.56 -7.52
N ALA A 148 23.69 -12.75 -7.07
CA ALA A 148 22.30 -13.18 -7.07
C ALA A 148 21.66 -12.95 -5.70
N ARG A 149 20.41 -12.54 -5.72
CA ARG A 149 19.64 -12.25 -4.52
C ARG A 149 18.24 -12.82 -4.65
N ARG A 150 17.76 -13.39 -3.55
CA ARG A 150 16.35 -13.76 -3.38
C ARG A 150 15.63 -12.58 -2.74
N GLU A 151 14.61 -12.12 -3.40
CA GLU A 151 13.77 -11.01 -2.95
C GLU A 151 12.37 -11.49 -2.67
N ARG A 152 11.80 -11.04 -1.55
CA ARG A 152 10.37 -11.19 -1.25
C ARG A 152 9.69 -9.86 -1.57
N ARG A 153 8.62 -9.91 -2.34
CA ARG A 153 8.00 -8.72 -2.92
C ARG A 153 6.48 -8.74 -2.79
N LEU A 154 5.90 -7.54 -2.65
CA LEU A 154 4.48 -7.29 -2.89
C LEU A 154 4.40 -6.39 -4.14
N GLY A 155 4.15 -7.00 -5.29
CA GLY A 155 4.20 -6.29 -6.57
C GLY A 155 5.54 -5.57 -6.78
N ALA A 156 5.50 -4.24 -6.94
CA ALA A 156 6.72 -3.43 -7.13
C ALA A 156 7.52 -3.19 -5.83
N ILE A 157 6.96 -3.48 -4.65
CA ILE A 157 7.60 -3.23 -3.36
C ILE A 157 8.45 -4.43 -2.97
N ARG A 158 9.74 -4.19 -2.66
CA ARG A 158 10.64 -5.20 -2.09
C ARG A 158 10.54 -5.17 -0.58
N LEU A 159 10.10 -6.28 0.03
CA LEU A 159 10.01 -6.44 1.47
C LEU A 159 11.36 -6.80 2.07
N SER A 160 11.99 -7.81 1.50
CA SER A 160 13.30 -8.30 1.94
C SER A 160 14.18 -8.67 0.76
N SER A 161 15.49 -8.74 0.98
CA SER A 161 16.46 -9.18 0.00
C SER A 161 17.63 -9.84 0.72
N ALA A 162 17.90 -11.10 0.38
CA ALA A 162 19.00 -11.90 0.91
C ALA A 162 19.88 -12.43 -0.23
N PRO A 163 21.17 -12.75 0.01
CA PRO A 163 21.96 -13.46 -0.97
C PRO A 163 21.30 -14.77 -1.38
N GLU A 164 21.32 -15.09 -2.69
CA GLU A 164 20.87 -16.37 -3.21
C GLU A 164 22.06 -17.30 -3.36
N PRO A 165 22.20 -18.32 -2.48
CA PRO A 165 23.39 -19.17 -2.49
C PRO A 165 23.44 -20.11 -3.69
N ASN A 166 22.30 -20.49 -4.24
CA ASN A 166 22.19 -21.39 -5.39
C ASN A 166 21.31 -20.75 -6.47
N PRO A 167 21.81 -19.71 -7.18
CA PRO A 167 21.06 -19.06 -8.21
C PRO A 167 20.85 -19.98 -9.41
N ASP A 168 19.72 -19.78 -10.11
CA ASP A 168 19.49 -20.43 -11.39
C ASP A 168 20.65 -20.11 -12.35
N PRO A 169 21.33 -21.13 -12.93
CA PRO A 169 22.43 -20.92 -13.89
C PRO A 169 22.00 -20.06 -15.09
N GLN A 170 20.75 -20.18 -15.55
CA GLN A 170 20.26 -19.39 -16.67
C GLN A 170 20.18 -17.90 -16.29
N LEU A 171 19.70 -17.58 -15.08
CA LEU A 171 19.64 -16.21 -14.58
C LEU A 171 21.04 -15.57 -14.49
N VAL A 172 22.05 -16.37 -14.14
CA VAL A 172 23.45 -15.90 -14.10
C VAL A 172 23.98 -15.65 -15.52
N LEU A 173 23.70 -16.56 -16.46
CA LEU A 173 24.12 -16.41 -17.86
C LEU A 173 23.48 -15.18 -18.52
N ASP A 174 22.18 -14.97 -18.33
CA ASP A 174 21.44 -13.83 -18.89
C ASP A 174 21.96 -12.48 -18.35
N THR A 175 22.65 -12.50 -17.20
CA THR A 175 23.26 -11.29 -16.61
C THR A 175 24.63 -10.96 -17.20
N LEU A 176 25.29 -11.94 -17.83
CA LEU A 176 26.63 -11.81 -18.41
C LEU A 176 26.60 -11.49 -19.92
N LEU A 177 25.45 -11.62 -20.56
CA LEU A 177 25.20 -11.32 -21.97
C LEU A 177 24.64 -9.91 -22.18
#